data_c02980b352ee1953c0a2a55da005dddf
#
_entry.id   c02980b352ee1953c0a2a55da005dddf
#
_cell.length_a   1.000
_cell.length_b   1.000
_cell.length_c   1.000
_cell.angle_alpha   90.00
_cell.angle_beta   90.00
_cell.angle_gamma   90.00
#
_symmetry.space_group_name_H-M   'P 1'
#
loop_
_entity.id
_entity.type
_entity.pdbx_description
1 polymer ?
#
loop_
_entity_poly.entity_id
_entity_poly.type
_entity_poly.pdbx_seq_one_letter_code
_entity_poly.pdbx_strand_id
1 'polypeptide(L)'
;MEESILNHVKDAAGVNPDDSAFDGELVMHINSVFMILRQIGVGPETPFFIEDDSATWDEFTEDDKILPMIRSYVTLKVRTLFDPPTSSALMEAINSTIAEYEWRLQIEADKYKVEEDEKYAKYVRSRDSNDV
;
A
#
# COMPACT_ATOMS: atom_id res chain seq x y z
N MET A 1 12.17 11.14 10.84
CA MET A 1 11.53 12.09 9.91
C MET A 1 10.50 11.36 9.08
N GLU A 2 9.30 11.89 9.07
CA GLU A 2 8.20 11.32 8.30
C GLU A 2 8.42 11.58 6.83
N GLU A 3 8.41 10.53 6.02
CA GLU A 3 8.65 10.67 4.59
C GLU A 3 7.35 10.87 3.84
N SER A 4 7.32 11.89 2.96
CA SER A 4 6.19 12.19 2.10
C SER A 4 5.96 11.08 1.08
N ILE A 5 4.73 10.62 0.97
CA ILE A 5 4.34 9.60 -0.01
C ILE A 5 4.58 10.11 -1.43
N LEU A 6 4.10 11.31 -1.75
CA LEU A 6 4.25 11.87 -3.09
C LEU A 6 5.72 12.07 -3.45
N ASN A 7 6.53 12.65 -2.55
CA ASN A 7 7.94 12.89 -2.83
C ASN A 7 8.73 11.59 -2.99
N HIS A 8 8.40 10.57 -2.22
CA HIS A 8 9.00 9.25 -2.37
C HIS A 8 8.71 8.65 -3.76
N VAL A 9 7.46 8.73 -4.20
CA VAL A 9 7.03 8.23 -5.51
C VAL A 9 7.69 9.03 -6.64
N LYS A 10 7.77 10.36 -6.50
CA LYS A 10 8.44 11.21 -7.49
C LYS A 10 9.90 10.80 -7.65
N ASP A 11 10.61 10.59 -6.55
CA ASP A 11 12.00 10.14 -6.58
C ASP A 11 12.14 8.81 -7.31
N ALA A 12 11.29 7.83 -6.98
CA ALA A 12 11.29 6.52 -7.62
C ALA A 12 10.95 6.58 -9.10
N ALA A 13 10.13 7.57 -9.53
CA ALA A 13 9.73 7.75 -10.93
C ALA A 13 10.71 8.63 -11.71
N GLY A 14 11.77 9.13 -11.07
CA GLY A 14 12.74 9.99 -11.72
C GLY A 14 12.27 11.42 -11.93
N VAL A 15 11.27 11.86 -11.17
CA VAL A 15 10.74 13.22 -11.24
C VAL A 15 11.40 14.07 -10.15
N ASN A 16 11.91 15.25 -10.52
CA ASN A 16 12.50 16.19 -9.57
C ASN A 16 11.43 16.64 -8.56
N PRO A 17 11.72 16.62 -7.24
CA PRO A 17 10.75 17.06 -6.23
C PRO A 17 10.23 18.49 -6.44
N ASP A 18 11.03 19.36 -7.03
CA ASP A 18 10.64 20.75 -7.31
C ASP A 18 9.78 20.88 -8.57
N ASP A 19 9.67 19.84 -9.38
CA ASP A 19 8.84 19.82 -10.57
C ASP A 19 7.43 19.37 -10.22
N SER A 20 6.48 20.31 -10.22
CA SER A 20 5.08 20.04 -9.87
C SER A 20 4.20 19.73 -11.07
N ALA A 21 4.76 19.68 -12.27
CA ALA A 21 3.98 19.51 -13.51
C ALA A 21 3.21 18.17 -13.54
N PHE A 22 3.75 17.13 -12.90
CA PHE A 22 3.16 15.78 -12.91
C PHE A 22 2.46 15.43 -11.60
N ASP A 23 2.40 16.34 -10.63
CA ASP A 23 1.86 16.04 -9.31
C ASP A 23 0.42 15.54 -9.37
N GLY A 24 -0.44 16.20 -10.14
CA GLY A 24 -1.84 15.79 -10.28
C GLY A 24 -2.00 14.39 -10.83
N GLU A 25 -1.24 14.05 -11.87
CA GLU A 25 -1.26 12.69 -12.45
C GLU A 25 -0.73 11.65 -11.48
N LEU A 26 0.38 11.95 -10.79
CA LEU A 26 0.96 11.03 -9.81
C LEU A 26 0.03 10.81 -8.63
N VAL A 27 -0.60 11.85 -8.12
CA VAL A 27 -1.59 11.74 -7.03
C VAL A 27 -2.73 10.82 -7.45
N MET A 28 -3.23 10.98 -8.66
CA MET A 28 -4.30 10.12 -9.19
C MET A 28 -3.87 8.65 -9.22
N HIS A 29 -2.68 8.36 -9.72
CA HIS A 29 -2.16 6.99 -9.75
C HIS A 29 -1.94 6.43 -8.35
N ILE A 30 -1.37 7.22 -7.44
CA ILE A 30 -1.14 6.82 -6.06
C ILE A 30 -2.47 6.45 -5.38
N ASN A 31 -3.48 7.27 -5.52
CA ASN A 31 -4.79 7.03 -4.92
C ASN A 31 -5.46 5.78 -5.49
N SER A 32 -5.29 5.52 -6.79
CA SER A 32 -5.78 4.30 -7.43
C SER A 32 -5.11 3.05 -6.83
N VAL A 33 -3.81 3.12 -6.57
CA VAL A 33 -3.07 2.00 -5.98
C VAL A 33 -3.49 1.79 -4.52
N PHE A 34 -3.70 2.85 -3.75
CA PHE A 34 -4.23 2.74 -2.39
C PHE A 34 -5.62 2.09 -2.37
N MET A 35 -6.45 2.35 -3.36
CA MET A 35 -7.74 1.67 -3.48
C MET A 35 -7.57 0.16 -3.70
N ILE A 36 -6.60 -0.24 -4.53
CA ILE A 36 -6.28 -1.67 -4.72
C ILE A 36 -5.81 -2.28 -3.40
N LEU A 37 -4.94 -1.62 -2.66
CA LEU A 37 -4.47 -2.09 -1.37
C LEU A 37 -5.62 -2.27 -0.38
N ARG A 38 -6.58 -1.35 -0.36
CA ARG A 38 -7.77 -1.45 0.47
C ARG A 38 -8.59 -2.69 0.10
N GLN A 39 -8.75 -2.97 -1.18
CA GLN A 39 -9.48 -4.14 -1.66
C GLN A 39 -8.78 -5.45 -1.27
N ILE A 40 -7.45 -5.44 -1.21
CA ILE A 40 -6.67 -6.60 -0.74
C ILE A 40 -6.79 -6.77 0.79
N GLY A 41 -7.15 -5.72 1.49
CA GLY A 41 -7.26 -5.72 2.96
C GLY A 41 -6.07 -5.10 3.66
N VAL A 42 -5.28 -4.29 2.95
CA VAL A 42 -4.07 -3.63 3.48
C VAL A 42 -4.37 -2.15 3.70
N GLY A 43 -3.99 -1.66 4.88
CA GLY A 43 -4.15 -0.26 5.25
C GLY A 43 -5.38 0.01 6.11
N PRO A 44 -5.74 1.29 6.28
CA PRO A 44 -6.86 1.68 7.14
C PRO A 44 -8.20 1.13 6.64
N GLU A 45 -9.15 0.95 7.55
CA GLU A 45 -10.52 0.53 7.18
C GLU A 45 -11.24 1.59 6.36
N THR A 46 -10.99 2.86 6.68
CA THR A 46 -11.53 3.97 5.89
C THR A 46 -10.65 4.22 4.67
N PRO A 47 -11.23 4.65 3.54
CA PRO A 47 -10.43 4.96 2.36
C PRO A 47 -9.33 5.99 2.67
N PHE A 48 -8.12 5.71 2.20
CA PHE A 48 -6.96 6.60 2.36
C PHE A 48 -6.62 7.23 1.02
N PHE A 49 -6.56 8.55 0.99
CA PHE A 49 -6.23 9.32 -0.21
C PHE A 49 -5.24 10.41 0.14
N ILE A 50 -4.37 10.75 -0.80
CA ILE A 50 -3.49 11.91 -0.67
C ILE A 50 -3.96 13.02 -1.61
N GLU A 51 -3.64 14.28 -1.27
CA GLU A 51 -3.95 15.44 -2.11
C GLU A 51 -2.68 16.13 -2.59
N ASP A 52 -1.62 16.09 -1.79
CA ASP A 52 -0.35 16.78 -2.04
C ASP A 52 0.80 16.02 -1.36
N ASP A 53 1.92 16.71 -1.16
CA ASP A 53 3.12 16.14 -0.55
C ASP A 53 3.11 16.11 0.98
N SER A 54 2.01 16.54 1.61
CA SER A 54 1.92 16.58 3.08
C SER A 54 1.65 15.23 3.71
N ALA A 55 1.02 14.30 2.99
CA ALA A 55 0.70 12.97 3.52
C ALA A 55 1.96 12.11 3.62
N THR A 56 2.09 11.39 4.73
CA THR A 56 3.25 10.56 5.03
C THR A 56 2.89 9.09 5.13
N TRP A 57 3.88 8.20 4.99
CA TRP A 57 3.65 6.76 5.02
C TRP A 57 3.11 6.27 6.36
N ASP A 58 3.51 6.87 7.46
CA ASP A 58 3.04 6.49 8.79
C ASP A 58 1.57 6.88 9.03
N GLU A 59 1.04 7.82 8.28
CA GLU A 59 -0.40 8.08 8.27
C GLU A 59 -1.18 6.93 7.60
N PHE A 60 -0.55 6.22 6.66
CA PHE A 60 -1.17 5.06 6.01
C PHE A 60 -1.10 3.82 6.90
N THR A 61 0.06 3.54 7.48
CA THR A 61 0.23 2.43 8.42
C THR A 61 1.36 2.69 9.40
N GLU A 62 1.17 2.27 10.64
CA GLU A 62 2.22 2.28 11.67
C GLU A 62 2.98 0.95 11.72
N ASP A 63 2.58 -0.04 10.93
CA ASP A 63 3.22 -1.36 10.92
C ASP A 63 4.51 -1.34 10.10
N ASP A 64 5.63 -1.18 10.80
CA ASP A 64 6.97 -1.13 10.21
C ASP A 64 7.37 -2.44 9.51
N LYS A 65 6.70 -3.53 9.80
CA LYS A 65 7.04 -4.83 9.20
C LYS A 65 6.54 -4.94 7.77
N ILE A 66 5.36 -4.42 7.50
CA ILE A 66 4.74 -4.51 6.17
C ILE A 66 5.05 -3.27 5.30
N LEU A 67 5.41 -2.15 5.92
CA LEU A 67 5.62 -0.89 5.22
C LEU A 67 6.64 -0.97 4.07
N PRO A 68 7.81 -1.64 4.22
CA PRO A 68 8.75 -1.73 3.10
C PRO A 68 8.14 -2.37 1.86
N MET A 69 7.31 -3.40 2.01
CA MET A 69 6.64 -4.05 0.89
C MET A 69 5.57 -3.16 0.28
N ILE A 70 4.80 -2.43 1.11
CA ILE A 70 3.81 -1.46 0.64
C ILE A 70 4.50 -0.39 -0.20
N ARG A 71 5.61 0.17 0.28
CA ARG A 71 6.37 1.19 -0.45
C ARG A 71 6.87 0.67 -1.79
N SER A 72 7.42 -0.53 -1.81
CA SER A 72 7.90 -1.16 -3.04
C SER A 72 6.77 -1.39 -4.04
N TYR A 73 5.63 -1.87 -3.56
CA TYR A 73 4.45 -2.12 -4.39
C TYR A 73 3.91 -0.81 -4.99
N VAL A 74 3.69 0.20 -4.15
CA VAL A 74 3.12 1.48 -4.59
C VAL A 74 4.03 2.14 -5.61
N THR A 75 5.33 2.24 -5.33
CA THR A 75 6.28 2.90 -6.23
C THR A 75 6.41 2.17 -7.56
N LEU A 76 6.47 0.85 -7.56
CA LEU A 76 6.57 0.07 -8.79
C LEU A 76 5.30 0.19 -9.63
N LYS A 77 4.14 0.07 -8.99
CA LYS A 77 2.84 0.15 -9.68
C LYS A 77 2.62 1.54 -10.28
N VAL A 78 2.87 2.60 -9.50
CA VAL A 78 2.70 3.98 -9.97
C VAL A 78 3.68 4.29 -11.10
N ARG A 79 4.95 3.90 -10.95
CA ARG A 79 5.95 4.10 -11.99
C ARG A 79 5.54 3.43 -13.30
N THR A 80 5.00 2.23 -13.22
CA THR A 80 4.54 1.47 -14.39
C THR A 80 3.35 2.15 -15.07
N LEU A 81 2.45 2.73 -14.29
CA LEU A 81 1.31 3.49 -14.82
C LEU A 81 1.74 4.83 -15.41
N PHE A 82 2.71 5.49 -14.79
CA PHE A 82 3.18 6.82 -15.18
C PHE A 82 4.09 6.77 -16.41
N ASP A 83 5.03 5.83 -16.43
CA ASP A 83 6.03 5.70 -17.50
C ASP A 83 6.24 4.22 -17.79
N PRO A 84 5.32 3.57 -18.53
CA PRO A 84 5.43 2.14 -18.81
C PRO A 84 6.65 1.85 -19.68
N PRO A 85 7.36 0.74 -19.42
CA PRO A 85 8.48 0.33 -20.25
C PRO A 85 8.03 -0.01 -21.67
N THR A 86 8.89 0.26 -22.65
CA THR A 86 8.59 -0.05 -24.05
C THR A 86 8.93 -1.50 -24.41
N SER A 87 9.79 -2.15 -23.65
CA SER A 87 10.16 -3.57 -23.84
C SER A 87 9.06 -4.46 -23.29
N SER A 88 8.51 -5.35 -24.12
CA SER A 88 7.50 -6.32 -23.71
C SER A 88 8.06 -7.32 -22.69
N ALA A 89 9.31 -7.71 -22.81
CA ALA A 89 9.97 -8.62 -21.87
C ALA A 89 10.08 -7.97 -20.47
N LEU A 90 10.48 -6.70 -20.42
CA LEU A 90 10.58 -5.97 -19.16
C LEU A 90 9.20 -5.76 -18.54
N MET A 91 8.20 -5.41 -19.34
CA MET A 91 6.83 -5.23 -18.87
C MET A 91 6.27 -6.52 -18.26
N GLU A 92 6.53 -7.66 -18.91
CA GLU A 92 6.11 -8.97 -18.39
C GLU A 92 6.78 -9.28 -17.05
N ALA A 93 8.08 -9.01 -16.92
CA ALA A 93 8.81 -9.20 -15.67
C ALA A 93 8.26 -8.31 -14.55
N ILE A 94 7.94 -7.04 -14.85
CA ILE A 94 7.34 -6.10 -13.90
C ILE A 94 5.96 -6.58 -13.47
N ASN A 95 5.13 -7.01 -14.40
CA ASN A 95 3.79 -7.52 -14.10
C ASN A 95 3.85 -8.75 -13.21
N SER A 96 4.81 -9.64 -13.42
CA SER A 96 5.03 -10.79 -12.55
C SER A 96 5.42 -10.37 -11.14
N THR A 97 6.29 -9.37 -11.01
CA THR A 97 6.72 -8.84 -9.71
C THR A 97 5.54 -8.18 -8.98
N ILE A 98 4.74 -7.38 -9.69
CA ILE A 98 3.55 -6.73 -9.12
C ILE A 98 2.57 -7.80 -8.61
N ALA A 99 2.31 -8.85 -9.40
CA ALA A 99 1.41 -9.93 -9.00
C ALA A 99 1.92 -10.66 -7.76
N GLU A 100 3.23 -10.89 -7.65
CA GLU A 100 3.86 -11.49 -6.48
C GLU A 100 3.69 -10.60 -5.24
N TYR A 101 3.89 -9.29 -5.37
CA TYR A 101 3.69 -8.36 -4.26
C TYR A 101 2.22 -8.36 -3.79
N GLU A 102 1.27 -8.33 -4.71
CA GLU A 102 -0.15 -8.37 -4.38
C GLU A 102 -0.52 -9.65 -3.62
N TRP A 103 0.01 -10.78 -4.05
CA TRP A 103 -0.21 -12.06 -3.38
C TRP A 103 0.38 -12.08 -1.97
N ARG A 104 1.63 -11.60 -1.81
CA ARG A 104 2.29 -11.53 -0.50
C ARG A 104 1.57 -10.57 0.46
N LEU A 105 1.13 -9.43 -0.03
CA LEU A 105 0.36 -8.47 0.76
C LEU A 105 -0.98 -9.06 1.19
N GLN A 106 -1.63 -9.81 0.32
CA GLN A 106 -2.88 -10.48 0.66
C GLN A 106 -2.69 -11.54 1.75
N ILE A 107 -1.59 -12.30 1.69
CA ILE A 107 -1.26 -13.27 2.73
C ILE A 107 -1.08 -12.58 4.09
N GLU A 108 -0.36 -11.45 4.12
CA GLU A 108 -0.16 -10.71 5.36
C GLU A 108 -1.48 -10.15 5.90
N ALA A 109 -2.35 -9.64 5.05
CA ALA A 109 -3.68 -9.17 5.43
C ALA A 109 -4.53 -10.31 6.00
N ASP A 110 -4.49 -11.49 5.38
CA ASP A 110 -5.24 -12.66 5.82
C ASP A 110 -4.74 -13.18 7.18
N LYS A 111 -3.43 -13.15 7.42
CA LYS A 111 -2.85 -13.51 8.72
C LYS A 111 -3.36 -12.58 9.82
N TYR A 112 -3.35 -11.28 9.57
CA TYR A 112 -3.84 -10.29 10.52
C TYR A 112 -5.31 -10.55 10.86
N LYS A 113 -6.12 -10.82 9.86
CA LYS A 113 -7.54 -11.13 10.04
C LYS A 113 -7.75 -12.40 10.89
N VAL A 114 -6.99 -13.44 10.64
CA VAL A 114 -7.06 -14.69 11.42
C VAL A 114 -6.69 -14.43 12.89
N GLU A 115 -5.64 -13.66 13.14
CA GLU A 115 -5.23 -13.29 14.50
C GLU A 115 -6.32 -12.51 15.24
N GLU A 116 -6.96 -11.58 14.57
CA GLU A 116 -8.07 -10.81 15.13
C GLU A 116 -9.27 -11.71 15.44
N ASP A 117 -9.62 -12.60 14.53
CA ASP A 117 -10.71 -13.56 14.72
C ASP A 117 -10.43 -14.51 15.90
N GLU A 118 -9.19 -14.96 16.07
CA GLU A 118 -8.78 -15.79 17.20
C GLU A 118 -8.88 -15.04 18.52
N LYS A 119 -8.46 -13.80 18.56
CA LYS A 119 -8.58 -12.94 19.77
C LYS A 119 -10.04 -12.75 20.14
N TYR A 120 -10.89 -12.51 19.16
CA TYR A 120 -12.32 -12.36 19.39
C TYR A 120 -12.94 -13.66 19.91
N ALA A 121 -12.58 -14.80 19.34
CA ALA A 121 -13.07 -16.10 19.77
C ALA A 121 -12.66 -16.39 21.23
N LYS A 122 -11.43 -16.05 21.62
CA LYS A 122 -10.97 -16.17 23.01
C LYS A 122 -11.77 -15.29 23.95
N TYR A 123 -12.02 -14.05 23.55
CA TYR A 123 -12.81 -13.11 24.33
C TYR A 123 -14.22 -13.64 24.57
N VAL A 124 -14.89 -14.16 23.55
CA VAL A 124 -16.23 -14.70 23.64
C VAL A 124 -16.24 -15.93 24.58
N ARG A 125 -15.28 -16.84 24.49
CA ARG A 125 -15.17 -17.99 25.36
C ARG A 125 -14.97 -17.59 26.82
N SER A 126 -14.12 -16.60 27.09
CA SER A 126 -13.87 -16.08 28.43
C SER A 126 -15.14 -15.46 29.01
N ARG A 127 -15.88 -14.72 28.22
CA ARG A 127 -17.15 -14.11 28.63
C ARG A 127 -18.19 -15.17 28.97
N ASP A 128 -18.35 -16.20 28.17
CA ASP A 128 -19.30 -17.29 28.40
C ASP A 128 -18.97 -18.08 29.67
N SER A 129 -17.68 -18.25 29.99
CA SER A 129 -17.23 -18.91 31.23
C SER A 129 -17.60 -18.14 32.48
N ASN A 130 -17.73 -16.81 32.39
CA ASN A 130 -18.06 -15.94 33.52
C ASN A 130 -19.57 -15.77 33.74
N ASP A 131 -20.40 -16.22 32.85
CA ASP A 131 -21.85 -16.10 32.90
C ASP A 131 -22.54 -17.29 33.61
N VAL A 132 -21.77 -18.16 34.25
CA VAL A 132 -22.28 -19.35 34.97
C VAL A 132 -22.64 -19.00 36.40
#